data_786e94d99b68d51faca5cb7ff23e9b99
#
_entry.id   786e94d99b68d51faca5cb7ff23e9b99
#
_cell.length_a   1.000
_cell.length_b   1.000
_cell.length_c   1.000
_cell.angle_alpha   90.00
_cell.angle_beta   90.00
_cell.angle_gamma   90.00
#
_symmetry.space_group_name_H-M   'P 1'
#
loop_
_entity.id
_entity.type
_entity.pdbx_description
1 polymer ?
#
loop_
_entity_poly.entity_id
_entity_poly.type
_entity_poly.pdbx_seq_one_letter_code
_entity_poly.pdbx_strand_id
1 'polypeptide(L)'
;MSYSRLLGKLFSGGSLAVAGFIMIFGSNFALAGSCPAVTVADSKGVKTGQFPQQYELAEFEKLADCKLSFKGNPDIAKLNGKIRGNPSSVPPVANRLPSEPLVYAPYDSIGKYGGTLDVLSNATEAGTSDFLSVRHVNLVRFSDDLQTIVPNIAKGWKWNSDFTQLTFYLRKGHRWSDGAPFTADDVKFWYDHLALSPLIMEKPKDYVLVGGKRMTVDVVDAQTVVFNLPAPKPGLLAHFAFSFAQGFQPKHFLAPYHPELSANADKLAQKAGFENGLAVIKAYFGNSDWTDT
;
A
#
# COMPACT_ATOMS: atom_id res chain seq x y z
N MET A 1 -22.65 -11.80 73.87
CA MET A 1 -22.82 -13.11 74.55
C MET A 1 -21.96 -14.09 73.69
N SER A 2 -20.66 -14.37 74.07
CA SER A 2 -20.26 -15.38 75.04
C SER A 2 -20.67 -16.78 74.53
N TYR A 3 -19.79 -17.73 74.26
CA TYR A 3 -18.74 -18.41 75.01
C TYR A 3 -18.02 -19.34 73.97
N SER A 4 -16.76 -19.41 73.86
CA SER A 4 -15.70 -20.06 74.67
C SER A 4 -15.59 -21.57 74.54
N ARG A 5 -14.38 -21.95 74.06
CA ARG A 5 -13.46 -22.97 74.60
C ARG A 5 -13.92 -24.43 74.81
N LEU A 6 -13.22 -25.35 74.28
CA LEU A 6 -12.25 -26.24 74.95
C LEU A 6 -11.75 -27.37 74.06
N LEU A 7 -10.45 -27.49 73.84
CA LEU A 7 -9.51 -28.47 74.32
C LEU A 7 -9.78 -29.97 74.06
N GLY A 8 -8.83 -30.61 73.45
CA GLY A 8 -8.57 -32.02 73.69
C GLY A 8 -7.72 -32.72 72.66
N LYS A 9 -6.45 -32.66 72.73
CA LYS A 9 -5.32 -33.58 72.61
C LYS A 9 -5.46 -34.93 71.92
N LEU A 10 -4.43 -35.18 71.09
CA LEU A 10 -3.65 -36.41 70.89
C LEU A 10 -4.34 -37.59 70.16
N PHE A 11 -3.83 -37.91 68.98
CA PHE A 11 -3.11 -39.19 68.75
C PHE A 11 -2.30 -39.14 67.46
N SER A 12 -1.12 -39.68 67.55
CA SER A 12 -0.12 -39.95 66.52
C SER A 12 -0.63 -40.94 65.46
N GLY A 13 -0.31 -40.67 64.25
CA GLY A 13 -0.51 -41.66 63.16
C GLY A 13 -0.02 -41.10 61.85
N GLY A 14 1.10 -41.57 61.37
CA GLY A 14 1.73 -41.16 60.11
C GLY A 14 0.83 -41.48 58.92
N SER A 15 0.71 -40.54 58.06
CA SER A 15 0.14 -40.73 56.73
C SER A 15 0.90 -39.92 55.70
N LEU A 16 1.32 -40.61 54.69
CA LEU A 16 1.99 -40.09 53.50
C LEU A 16 1.25 -38.89 52.92
N ALA A 17 1.91 -37.76 52.92
CA ALA A 17 1.44 -36.63 52.12
C ALA A 17 1.81 -36.89 50.65
N VAL A 18 0.83 -37.30 49.87
CA VAL A 18 0.89 -37.20 48.39
C VAL A 18 0.74 -35.73 48.05
N ALA A 19 1.87 -35.04 47.85
CA ALA A 19 1.89 -33.70 47.28
C ALA A 19 1.43 -33.79 45.85
N GLY A 20 0.16 -33.57 45.61
CA GLY A 20 -0.37 -33.31 44.25
C GLY A 20 0.21 -32.02 43.74
N PHE A 21 1.23 -32.15 42.90
CA PHE A 21 1.77 -31.05 42.10
C PHE A 21 0.71 -30.70 41.04
N ILE A 22 -0.18 -29.75 41.34
CA ILE A 22 -1.01 -29.10 40.33
C ILE A 22 -0.05 -28.23 39.54
N MET A 23 0.44 -28.77 38.41
CA MET A 23 1.03 -27.94 37.35
C MET A 23 -0.08 -27.06 36.76
N ILE A 24 -0.18 -25.86 37.28
CA ILE A 24 -0.88 -24.77 36.61
C ILE A 24 -0.02 -24.47 35.36
N PHE A 25 -0.38 -25.06 34.25
CA PHE A 25 0.06 -24.54 32.95
C PHE A 25 -0.57 -23.15 32.83
N GLY A 26 0.07 -22.17 33.41
CA GLY A 26 -0.15 -20.77 33.09
C GLY A 26 0.25 -20.60 31.64
N SER A 27 -0.72 -20.61 30.75
CA SER A 27 -0.53 -20.08 29.40
C SER A 27 -0.14 -18.62 29.59
N ASN A 28 1.15 -18.34 29.63
CA ASN A 28 1.65 -17.00 29.46
C ASN A 28 1.24 -16.57 28.04
N PHE A 29 0.02 -16.08 27.88
CA PHE A 29 -0.24 -15.16 26.80
C PHE A 29 0.64 -13.94 27.09
N ALA A 30 1.86 -13.97 26.58
CA ALA A 30 2.65 -12.77 26.47
C ALA A 30 1.80 -11.82 25.60
N LEU A 31 1.15 -10.86 26.24
CA LEU A 31 0.60 -9.70 25.56
C LEU A 31 1.79 -9.10 24.83
N ALA A 32 1.82 -9.27 23.52
CA ALA A 32 2.85 -8.66 22.68
C ALA A 32 2.86 -7.18 23.04
N GLY A 33 3.96 -6.72 23.61
CA GLY A 33 4.12 -5.31 23.98
C GLY A 33 3.96 -4.43 22.74
N SER A 34 3.44 -3.21 22.90
CA SER A 34 3.47 -2.24 21.79
C SER A 34 4.92 -2.02 21.41
N CYS A 35 5.20 -2.00 20.09
CA CYS A 35 6.53 -1.67 19.59
C CYS A 35 6.93 -0.29 20.13
N PRO A 36 8.10 -0.11 20.73
CA PRO A 36 8.62 1.21 21.03
C PRO A 36 8.79 2.01 19.75
N ALA A 37 8.93 3.33 19.89
CA ALA A 37 9.34 4.18 18.76
C ALA A 37 10.75 3.74 18.33
N VAL A 38 10.83 3.01 17.23
CA VAL A 38 12.11 2.46 16.75
C VAL A 38 12.77 3.48 15.85
N THR A 39 13.93 3.97 16.25
CA THR A 39 14.85 4.74 15.39
C THR A 39 15.84 3.80 14.71
N VAL A 40 16.55 4.26 13.70
CA VAL A 40 17.64 3.47 13.09
C VAL A 40 18.71 3.12 14.13
N ALA A 41 18.97 4.02 15.08
CA ALA A 41 19.88 3.74 16.19
C ALA A 41 19.39 2.62 17.09
N ASP A 42 18.07 2.62 17.36
CA ASP A 42 17.42 1.60 18.22
C ASP A 42 17.17 0.30 17.48
N SER A 43 17.08 0.35 16.16
CA SER A 43 16.87 -0.83 15.31
C SER A 43 18.14 -1.65 15.07
N LYS A 44 19.28 -1.27 15.65
CA LYS A 44 20.54 -2.06 15.56
C LYS A 44 20.42 -3.51 16.04
N GLY A 45 19.44 -3.79 16.90
CA GLY A 45 19.08 -5.14 17.31
C GLY A 45 18.10 -5.86 16.39
N VAL A 46 17.45 -5.16 15.49
CA VAL A 46 16.50 -5.75 14.53
C VAL A 46 17.30 -6.24 13.33
N LYS A 47 17.23 -7.54 13.06
CA LYS A 47 17.90 -8.12 11.89
C LYS A 47 17.39 -7.49 10.62
N THR A 48 18.29 -7.27 9.67
CA THR A 48 17.93 -6.77 8.34
C THR A 48 16.93 -7.72 7.67
N GLY A 49 15.82 -7.19 7.16
CA GLY A 49 14.86 -7.93 6.35
C GLY A 49 15.40 -8.24 4.95
N GLN A 50 14.53 -8.73 4.09
CA GLN A 50 14.87 -9.05 2.69
C GLN A 50 15.32 -7.80 1.91
N PHE A 51 14.80 -6.63 2.27
CA PHE A 51 15.10 -5.36 1.62
C PHE A 51 15.61 -4.34 2.63
N PRO A 52 16.46 -3.36 2.20
CA PRO A 52 16.96 -2.33 3.08
C PRO A 52 15.81 -1.53 3.72
N GLN A 53 15.80 -1.44 5.05
CA GLN A 53 14.87 -0.65 5.88
C GLN A 53 13.37 -0.89 5.63
N GLN A 54 13.03 -1.88 4.85
CA GLN A 54 11.68 -2.18 4.42
C GLN A 54 11.32 -3.61 4.79
N TYR A 55 10.16 -3.77 5.43
CA TYR A 55 9.70 -5.04 5.97
C TYR A 55 8.22 -5.26 5.63
N GLU A 56 7.85 -6.51 5.45
CA GLU A 56 6.46 -6.89 5.59
C GLU A 56 6.06 -6.81 7.08
N LEU A 57 4.79 -6.45 7.37
CA LEU A 57 4.32 -6.29 8.75
C LEU A 57 4.65 -7.51 9.62
N ALA A 58 4.31 -8.69 9.14
CA ALA A 58 4.55 -9.93 9.89
C ALA A 58 6.04 -10.22 10.11
N GLU A 59 6.88 -9.87 9.14
CA GLU A 59 8.33 -9.97 9.25
C GLU A 59 8.87 -9.01 10.32
N PHE A 60 8.48 -7.75 10.26
CA PHE A 60 8.92 -6.75 11.24
C PHE A 60 8.50 -7.13 12.66
N GLU A 61 7.23 -7.46 12.86
CA GLU A 61 6.71 -7.83 14.18
C GLU A 61 7.44 -9.06 14.78
N LYS A 62 7.80 -10.01 13.93
CA LYS A 62 8.59 -11.17 14.34
C LYS A 62 10.04 -10.80 14.70
N LEU A 63 10.69 -9.94 13.92
CA LEU A 63 12.06 -9.52 14.14
C LEU A 63 12.20 -8.63 15.38
N ALA A 64 11.24 -7.74 15.58
CA ALA A 64 11.21 -6.77 16.67
C ALA A 64 10.57 -7.32 17.96
N ASP A 65 10.01 -8.54 17.92
CA ASP A 65 9.27 -9.18 19.02
C ASP A 65 8.19 -8.28 19.64
N CYS A 66 7.44 -7.59 18.78
CA CYS A 66 6.38 -6.66 19.21
C CYS A 66 5.24 -6.61 18.19
N LYS A 67 4.11 -6.02 18.58
CA LYS A 67 2.96 -5.75 17.69
C LYS A 67 2.85 -4.26 17.39
N LEU A 68 2.81 -3.91 16.10
CA LEU A 68 2.62 -2.54 15.68
C LEU A 68 1.17 -2.09 15.88
N SER A 69 1.01 -0.88 16.41
CA SER A 69 -0.27 -0.16 16.44
C SER A 69 -0.20 1.04 15.49
N PHE A 70 -1.25 1.22 14.70
CA PHE A 70 -1.30 2.29 13.71
C PHE A 70 -2.18 3.44 14.20
N LYS A 71 -1.61 4.65 14.18
CA LYS A 71 -2.32 5.89 14.52
C LYS A 71 -2.43 6.74 13.27
N GLY A 72 -3.63 7.22 12.97
CA GLY A 72 -3.85 8.18 11.90
C GLY A 72 -3.44 9.59 12.31
N ASN A 73 -3.33 10.49 11.31
CA ASN A 73 -3.21 11.90 11.57
C ASN A 73 -4.47 12.40 12.30
N PRO A 74 -4.35 12.99 13.51
CA PRO A 74 -5.51 13.46 14.27
C PRO A 74 -6.27 14.60 13.57
N ASP A 75 -5.59 15.36 12.73
CA ASP A 75 -6.18 16.48 12.00
C ASP A 75 -6.74 16.10 10.62
N ILE A 76 -6.74 14.82 10.25
CA ILE A 76 -7.09 14.40 8.88
C ILE A 76 -8.49 14.87 8.44
N ALA A 77 -9.48 14.84 9.31
CA ALA A 77 -10.82 15.31 9.01
C ALA A 77 -10.85 16.82 8.72
N LYS A 78 -10.12 17.60 9.52
CA LYS A 78 -9.98 19.06 9.34
C LYS A 78 -9.24 19.40 8.05
N LEU A 79 -8.19 18.63 7.72
CA LEU A 79 -7.41 18.82 6.50
C LEU A 79 -8.25 18.48 5.27
N ASN A 80 -8.94 17.34 5.28
CA ASN A 80 -9.84 16.96 4.19
C ASN A 80 -10.99 17.95 3.99
N GLY A 81 -11.56 18.49 5.04
CA GLY A 81 -12.63 19.49 4.96
C GLY A 81 -12.23 20.81 4.28
N LYS A 82 -10.91 21.06 4.12
CA LYS A 82 -10.40 22.20 3.34
C LYS A 82 -10.37 21.95 1.83
N ILE A 83 -10.45 20.70 1.42
CA ILE A 83 -10.37 20.30 0.02
C ILE A 83 -11.79 20.11 -0.50
N ARG A 84 -12.15 20.88 -1.55
CA ARG A 84 -13.48 20.79 -2.16
C ARG A 84 -13.75 19.37 -2.66
N GLY A 85 -14.90 18.82 -2.27
CA GLY A 85 -15.31 17.48 -2.67
C GLY A 85 -14.81 16.35 -1.78
N ASN A 86 -13.85 16.60 -0.89
CA ASN A 86 -13.40 15.58 0.06
C ASN A 86 -14.38 15.43 1.24
N PRO A 87 -14.57 14.21 1.77
CA PRO A 87 -15.40 14.00 2.95
C PRO A 87 -14.77 14.67 4.18
N SER A 88 -15.63 15.22 5.06
CA SER A 88 -15.21 15.80 6.34
C SER A 88 -14.76 14.73 7.35
N SER A 89 -15.07 13.46 7.09
CA SER A 89 -14.65 12.32 7.90
C SER A 89 -14.01 11.25 7.03
N VAL A 90 -13.05 10.53 7.60
CA VAL A 90 -12.42 9.37 6.95
C VAL A 90 -12.59 8.15 7.84
N PRO A 91 -12.66 6.94 7.27
CA PRO A 91 -12.71 5.71 8.07
C PRO A 91 -11.53 5.61 9.04
N PRO A 92 -11.65 4.84 10.13
CA PRO A 92 -10.53 4.54 11.02
C PRO A 92 -9.30 4.04 10.24
N VAL A 93 -8.10 4.34 10.73
CA VAL A 93 -6.85 4.00 10.04
C VAL A 93 -6.75 2.51 9.70
N ALA A 94 -7.22 1.64 10.58
CA ALA A 94 -7.24 0.19 10.35
C ALA A 94 -8.06 -0.23 9.11
N ASN A 95 -9.09 0.55 8.74
CA ASN A 95 -9.93 0.28 7.58
C ASN A 95 -9.38 0.89 6.28
N ARG A 96 -8.35 1.72 6.38
CA ARG A 96 -7.69 2.38 5.24
C ARG A 96 -6.38 1.71 4.85
N LEU A 97 -5.78 0.95 5.75
CA LEU A 97 -4.57 0.20 5.49
C LEU A 97 -4.88 -1.12 4.77
N PRO A 98 -3.96 -1.59 3.93
CA PRO A 98 -4.04 -2.97 3.43
C PRO A 98 -3.90 -3.97 4.58
N SER A 99 -4.30 -5.22 4.34
CA SER A 99 -4.18 -6.29 5.35
C SER A 99 -2.73 -6.59 5.72
N GLU A 100 -1.81 -6.30 4.81
CA GLU A 100 -0.35 -6.51 4.97
C GLU A 100 0.37 -5.21 4.64
N PRO A 101 0.31 -4.17 5.50
CA PRO A 101 0.97 -2.90 5.23
C PRO A 101 2.48 -3.06 5.23
N LEU A 102 3.12 -2.26 4.39
CA LEU A 102 4.56 -2.13 4.35
C LEU A 102 5.03 -1.36 5.59
N VAL A 103 6.10 -1.82 6.23
CA VAL A 103 6.72 -1.17 7.39
C VAL A 103 8.09 -0.63 7.00
N TYR A 104 8.32 0.62 7.36
CA TYR A 104 9.61 1.28 7.23
C TYR A 104 10.25 1.47 8.59
N ALA A 105 11.51 1.05 8.74
CA ALA A 105 12.35 1.48 9.84
C ALA A 105 12.82 2.91 9.54
N PRO A 106 12.53 3.89 10.40
CA PRO A 106 12.95 5.27 10.15
C PRO A 106 14.47 5.42 10.26
N TYR A 107 15.04 6.37 9.53
CA TYR A 107 16.48 6.66 9.60
C TYR A 107 16.90 7.29 10.92
N ASP A 108 16.07 8.16 11.46
CA ASP A 108 16.38 8.94 12.65
C ASP A 108 15.30 8.79 13.71
N SER A 109 14.11 9.20 13.38
CA SER A 109 12.98 9.15 14.31
C SER A 109 11.65 8.94 13.60
N ILE A 110 10.65 8.44 14.33
CA ILE A 110 9.27 8.38 13.82
C ILE A 110 8.78 9.82 13.60
N GLY A 111 8.25 10.07 12.41
CA GLY A 111 7.70 11.37 12.04
C GLY A 111 6.54 11.80 12.94
N LYS A 112 6.38 13.11 13.11
CA LYS A 112 5.24 13.73 13.80
C LYS A 112 4.28 14.29 12.77
N TYR A 113 3.00 14.11 12.99
CA TYR A 113 1.98 14.74 12.16
C TYR A 113 1.97 16.26 12.36
N GLY A 114 1.78 16.99 11.27
CA GLY A 114 1.70 18.46 11.28
C GLY A 114 2.94 19.14 10.70
N GLY A 115 3.00 20.45 10.84
CA GLY A 115 4.05 21.27 10.25
C GLY A 115 3.82 21.60 8.79
N THR A 116 4.80 22.30 8.20
CA THR A 116 4.85 22.71 6.79
C THR A 116 6.17 22.21 6.21
N LEU A 117 6.10 21.62 5.04
CA LEU A 117 7.28 21.26 4.27
C LEU A 117 7.54 22.40 3.26
N ASP A 118 8.60 23.14 3.48
CA ASP A 118 9.06 24.18 2.56
C ASP A 118 10.08 23.57 1.61
N VAL A 119 9.84 23.71 0.31
CA VAL A 119 10.71 23.17 -0.75
C VAL A 119 11.06 24.26 -1.75
N LEU A 120 12.20 24.11 -2.41
CA LEU A 120 12.58 24.94 -3.55
C LEU A 120 12.01 24.31 -4.82
N SER A 121 11.42 25.14 -5.68
CA SER A 121 10.94 24.74 -6.99
C SER A 121 11.57 25.61 -8.05
N ASN A 122 11.96 25.03 -9.17
CA ASN A 122 12.35 25.76 -10.37
C ASN A 122 11.17 25.96 -11.34
N ALA A 123 10.01 25.39 -11.01
CA ALA A 123 8.78 25.53 -11.79
C ALA A 123 7.96 26.72 -11.28
N THR A 124 7.51 27.56 -12.20
CA THR A 124 6.64 28.72 -11.91
C THR A 124 5.19 28.32 -11.69
N GLU A 125 4.81 27.10 -12.08
CA GLU A 125 3.46 26.55 -12.02
C GLU A 125 3.18 25.84 -10.68
N ALA A 126 3.25 26.53 -9.58
CA ALA A 126 2.93 26.01 -8.26
C ALA A 126 3.66 24.73 -7.81
N GLY A 127 4.82 24.43 -8.42
CA GLY A 127 5.67 23.29 -8.01
C GLY A 127 5.06 21.91 -8.20
N THR A 128 4.08 21.76 -9.10
CA THR A 128 3.38 20.49 -9.31
C THR A 128 4.36 19.37 -9.66
N SER A 129 5.37 19.65 -10.48
CA SER A 129 6.42 18.70 -10.84
C SER A 129 7.27 18.24 -9.67
N ASP A 130 7.58 19.14 -8.75
CA ASP A 130 8.46 18.84 -7.63
C ASP A 130 7.75 17.94 -6.60
N PHE A 131 6.40 17.98 -6.57
CA PHE A 131 5.59 17.11 -5.73
C PHE A 131 5.25 15.77 -6.36
N LEU A 132 5.58 15.53 -7.62
CA LEU A 132 5.29 14.27 -8.28
C LEU A 132 5.91 13.08 -7.54
N SER A 133 7.17 13.19 -7.13
CA SER A 133 7.87 12.13 -6.39
C SER A 133 7.25 11.81 -5.03
N VAL A 134 6.60 12.78 -4.40
CA VAL A 134 5.96 12.61 -3.08
C VAL A 134 4.57 11.99 -3.21
N ARG A 135 3.82 12.33 -4.27
CA ARG A 135 2.44 11.85 -4.48
C ARG A 135 2.34 10.59 -5.32
N HIS A 136 3.39 10.24 -6.07
CA HIS A 136 3.37 9.06 -6.93
C HIS A 136 3.51 7.78 -6.12
N VAL A 137 2.66 6.81 -6.46
CA VAL A 137 2.66 5.49 -5.88
C VAL A 137 2.75 4.47 -7.01
N ASN A 138 3.84 3.73 -7.09
CA ASN A 138 4.11 2.75 -8.15
C ASN A 138 3.93 1.32 -7.63
N LEU A 139 3.87 0.34 -8.55
CA LEU A 139 3.81 -1.08 -8.20
C LEU A 139 5.04 -1.50 -7.37
N VAL A 140 6.20 -1.04 -7.77
CA VAL A 140 7.48 -1.20 -7.08
C VAL A 140 8.19 0.15 -7.05
N ARG A 141 9.23 0.30 -6.24
CA ARG A 141 10.03 1.52 -6.19
C ARG A 141 11.51 1.20 -6.06
N PHE A 142 12.38 2.19 -6.23
CA PHE A 142 13.75 2.07 -5.80
C PHE A 142 13.86 2.24 -4.28
N SER A 143 14.82 1.54 -3.68
CA SER A 143 15.30 1.83 -2.32
C SER A 143 15.90 3.23 -2.26
N ASP A 144 16.09 3.74 -1.04
CA ASP A 144 16.55 5.11 -0.84
C ASP A 144 17.97 5.39 -1.38
N ASP A 145 18.78 4.35 -1.53
CA ASP A 145 20.09 4.40 -2.19
C ASP A 145 20.01 4.32 -3.73
N LEU A 146 18.80 4.20 -4.30
CA LEU A 146 18.51 4.09 -5.73
C LEU A 146 19.19 2.89 -6.44
N GLN A 147 19.60 1.87 -5.69
CA GLN A 147 20.30 0.70 -6.26
C GLN A 147 19.41 -0.53 -6.35
N THR A 148 18.51 -0.72 -5.40
CA THR A 148 17.68 -1.91 -5.28
C THR A 148 16.23 -1.59 -5.60
N ILE A 149 15.58 -2.42 -6.42
CA ILE A 149 14.13 -2.34 -6.60
C ILE A 149 13.49 -3.07 -5.43
N VAL A 150 12.54 -2.41 -4.78
CA VAL A 150 11.85 -2.92 -3.58
C VAL A 150 10.34 -2.94 -3.77
N PRO A 151 9.60 -3.81 -3.07
CA PRO A 151 8.15 -3.85 -3.07
C PRO A 151 7.51 -2.51 -2.69
N ASN A 152 6.31 -2.26 -3.23
CA ASN A 152 5.47 -1.13 -2.82
C ASN A 152 4.00 -1.56 -2.84
N ILE A 153 3.19 -1.15 -3.82
CA ILE A 153 1.82 -1.65 -4.02
C ILE A 153 1.83 -3.15 -4.37
N ALA A 154 2.78 -3.58 -5.18
CA ALA A 154 3.09 -5.00 -5.31
C ALA A 154 3.92 -5.46 -4.10
N LYS A 155 3.53 -6.58 -3.51
CA LYS A 155 4.26 -7.28 -2.45
C LYS A 155 5.53 -7.93 -2.99
N GLY A 156 5.55 -8.26 -4.28
CA GLY A 156 6.67 -8.86 -4.94
C GLY A 156 6.39 -9.06 -6.43
N TRP A 157 7.38 -9.61 -7.10
CA TRP A 157 7.32 -9.91 -8.53
C TRP A 157 8.14 -11.14 -8.87
N LYS A 158 7.92 -11.67 -10.06
CA LYS A 158 8.70 -12.79 -10.62
C LYS A 158 8.86 -12.62 -12.12
N TRP A 159 10.08 -12.78 -12.60
CA TRP A 159 10.38 -12.98 -14.00
C TRP A 159 10.42 -14.48 -14.35
N ASN A 160 10.03 -14.81 -15.57
CA ASN A 160 10.42 -16.08 -16.15
C ASN A 160 11.90 -16.05 -16.58
N SER A 161 12.45 -17.19 -17.01
CA SER A 161 13.89 -17.33 -17.30
C SER A 161 14.40 -16.50 -18.46
N ASP A 162 13.56 -16.14 -19.40
CA ASP A 162 13.91 -15.40 -20.63
C ASP A 162 13.46 -13.93 -20.62
N PHE A 163 12.94 -13.43 -19.49
CA PHE A 163 12.48 -12.05 -19.31
C PHE A 163 11.37 -11.62 -20.29
N THR A 164 10.56 -12.57 -20.73
CA THR A 164 9.38 -12.33 -21.57
C THR A 164 8.08 -12.31 -20.77
N GLN A 165 8.11 -12.67 -19.48
CA GLN A 165 6.94 -12.64 -18.61
C GLN A 165 7.30 -12.07 -17.23
N LEU A 166 6.59 -11.00 -16.85
CA LEU A 166 6.70 -10.35 -15.53
C LEU A 166 5.39 -10.50 -14.77
N THR A 167 5.42 -11.22 -13.68
CA THR A 167 4.29 -11.38 -12.76
C THR A 167 4.45 -10.45 -11.57
N PHE A 168 3.41 -9.67 -11.24
CA PHE A 168 3.31 -8.92 -9.98
C PHE A 168 2.30 -9.57 -9.06
N TYR A 169 2.66 -9.62 -7.78
CA TYR A 169 1.79 -10.04 -6.68
C TYR A 169 1.40 -8.80 -5.88
N LEU A 170 0.15 -8.36 -5.99
CA LEU A 170 -0.35 -7.15 -5.33
C LEU A 170 -0.61 -7.41 -3.84
N ARG A 171 -0.46 -6.38 -3.00
CA ARG A 171 -0.85 -6.45 -1.60
C ARG A 171 -2.34 -6.57 -1.47
N LYS A 172 -2.79 -7.48 -0.63
CA LYS A 172 -4.21 -7.67 -0.34
C LYS A 172 -4.75 -6.51 0.50
N GLY A 173 -5.93 -6.02 0.12
CA GLY A 173 -6.68 -5.07 0.91
C GLY A 173 -6.35 -3.59 0.65
N HIS A 174 -5.56 -3.27 -0.36
CA HIS A 174 -5.47 -1.90 -0.84
C HIS A 174 -6.83 -1.40 -1.33
N ARG A 175 -7.06 -0.11 -1.11
CA ARG A 175 -8.28 0.58 -1.52
C ARG A 175 -7.96 1.91 -2.18
N TRP A 176 -8.81 2.29 -3.10
CA TRP A 176 -8.86 3.63 -3.63
C TRP A 176 -9.37 4.62 -2.57
N SER A 177 -9.21 5.93 -2.81
CA SER A 177 -9.60 6.97 -1.85
C SER A 177 -11.10 7.01 -1.55
N ASP A 178 -11.93 6.49 -2.44
CA ASP A 178 -13.37 6.33 -2.27
C ASP A 178 -13.77 5.03 -1.54
N GLY A 179 -12.78 4.19 -1.20
CA GLY A 179 -12.96 2.94 -0.48
C GLY A 179 -13.17 1.71 -1.37
N ALA A 180 -13.25 1.87 -2.68
CA ALA A 180 -13.30 0.74 -3.61
C ALA A 180 -12.02 -0.12 -3.55
N PRO A 181 -12.09 -1.44 -3.69
CA PRO A 181 -10.91 -2.29 -3.65
C PRO A 181 -10.01 -2.01 -4.86
N PHE A 182 -8.70 -2.00 -4.61
CA PHE A 182 -7.67 -2.01 -5.64
C PHE A 182 -7.32 -3.46 -6.01
N THR A 183 -7.31 -3.78 -7.29
CA THR A 183 -7.09 -5.14 -7.79
C THR A 183 -6.25 -5.18 -9.08
N ALA A 184 -5.88 -6.38 -9.51
CA ALA A 184 -5.19 -6.60 -10.79
C ALA A 184 -5.98 -6.10 -12.01
N ASP A 185 -7.32 -6.00 -11.91
CA ASP A 185 -8.16 -5.41 -12.95
C ASP A 185 -7.86 -3.92 -13.20
N ASP A 186 -7.43 -3.18 -12.18
CA ASP A 186 -7.06 -1.76 -12.30
C ASP A 186 -5.77 -1.59 -13.11
N VAL A 187 -4.85 -2.56 -12.99
CA VAL A 187 -3.62 -2.62 -13.79
C VAL A 187 -3.94 -2.96 -15.24
N LYS A 188 -4.77 -4.00 -15.47
CA LYS A 188 -5.19 -4.39 -16.82
C LYS A 188 -5.96 -3.28 -17.51
N PHE A 189 -6.90 -2.64 -16.82
CA PHE A 189 -7.68 -1.51 -17.32
C PHE A 189 -6.77 -0.35 -17.76
N TRP A 190 -5.80 0.03 -16.92
CA TRP A 190 -4.81 1.03 -17.29
C TRP A 190 -4.10 0.69 -18.58
N TYR A 191 -3.60 -0.54 -18.70
CA TYR A 191 -2.82 -0.94 -19.87
C TYR A 191 -3.67 -0.99 -21.14
N ASP A 192 -4.79 -1.72 -21.10
CA ASP A 192 -5.59 -2.01 -22.31
C ASP A 192 -6.38 -0.79 -22.82
N HIS A 193 -6.91 0.02 -21.90
CA HIS A 193 -7.87 1.06 -22.24
C HIS A 193 -7.36 2.49 -22.11
N LEU A 194 -6.26 2.71 -21.40
CA LEU A 194 -5.71 4.05 -21.23
C LEU A 194 -4.35 4.20 -21.90
N ALA A 195 -3.36 3.39 -21.51
CA ALA A 195 -1.98 3.53 -21.98
C ALA A 195 -1.80 3.19 -23.48
N LEU A 196 -2.65 2.35 -24.04
CA LEU A 196 -2.66 1.95 -25.44
C LEU A 196 -3.78 2.59 -26.27
N SER A 197 -4.67 3.36 -25.66
CA SER A 197 -5.83 3.95 -26.33
C SER A 197 -5.40 5.14 -27.20
N PRO A 198 -5.62 5.11 -28.51
CA PRO A 198 -5.33 6.26 -29.38
C PRO A 198 -6.28 7.45 -29.13
N LEU A 199 -7.40 7.23 -28.47
CA LEU A 199 -8.32 8.28 -28.06
C LEU A 199 -7.76 9.17 -26.94
N ILE A 200 -6.89 8.58 -26.11
CA ILE A 200 -6.36 9.20 -24.90
C ILE A 200 -4.92 9.64 -25.11
N MET A 201 -4.12 8.78 -25.70
CA MET A 201 -2.71 9.05 -25.99
C MET A 201 -2.46 8.91 -27.48
N GLU A 202 -2.08 10.00 -28.13
CA GLU A 202 -1.78 10.02 -29.58
C GLU A 202 -0.73 8.97 -29.96
N LYS A 203 0.28 8.80 -29.10
CA LYS A 203 1.31 7.77 -29.24
C LYS A 203 1.52 7.07 -27.91
N PRO A 204 1.46 5.72 -27.88
CA PRO A 204 1.84 4.98 -26.68
C PRO A 204 3.27 5.34 -26.27
N LYS A 205 3.50 5.43 -24.97
CA LYS A 205 4.86 5.64 -24.45
C LYS A 205 5.73 4.41 -24.73
N ASP A 206 7.03 4.61 -24.92
CA ASP A 206 7.97 3.52 -25.28
C ASP A 206 7.99 2.36 -24.30
N TYR A 207 7.67 2.60 -23.04
CA TYR A 207 7.71 1.57 -22.03
C TYR A 207 6.51 0.60 -22.07
N VAL A 208 5.38 1.01 -22.66
CA VAL A 208 4.22 0.12 -22.83
C VAL A 208 4.32 -0.74 -24.09
N LEU A 209 5.39 -0.56 -24.86
CA LEU A 209 5.72 -1.34 -26.04
C LEU A 209 7.06 -2.05 -25.86
N VAL A 210 7.25 -3.16 -26.56
CA VAL A 210 8.51 -3.90 -26.62
C VAL A 210 8.86 -4.09 -28.08
N GLY A 211 9.90 -3.43 -28.55
CA GLY A 211 10.26 -3.44 -29.97
C GLY A 211 9.11 -2.94 -30.86
N GLY A 212 8.37 -1.94 -30.44
CA GLY A 212 7.20 -1.41 -31.15
C GLY A 212 5.94 -2.28 -31.11
N LYS A 213 5.98 -3.43 -30.42
CA LYS A 213 4.84 -4.34 -30.29
C LYS A 213 4.19 -4.22 -28.92
N ARG A 214 2.87 -4.42 -28.88
CA ARG A 214 2.10 -4.42 -27.62
C ARG A 214 2.46 -5.64 -26.76
N MET A 215 2.49 -5.46 -25.45
CA MET A 215 2.41 -6.54 -24.49
C MET A 215 0.95 -7.00 -24.34
N THR A 216 0.72 -8.08 -23.60
CA THR A 216 -0.61 -8.41 -23.06
C THR A 216 -0.55 -8.42 -21.56
N VAL A 217 -1.67 -8.06 -20.92
CA VAL A 217 -1.80 -8.06 -19.47
C VAL A 217 -2.92 -9.01 -19.08
N ASP A 218 -2.57 -10.06 -18.35
CA ASP A 218 -3.50 -11.08 -17.89
C ASP A 218 -3.75 -10.95 -16.39
N VAL A 219 -5.00 -11.02 -15.98
CA VAL A 219 -5.43 -11.11 -14.59
C VAL A 219 -5.61 -12.56 -14.23
N VAL A 220 -4.77 -13.08 -13.33
CA VAL A 220 -4.87 -14.46 -12.84
C VAL A 220 -5.89 -14.53 -11.71
N ASP A 221 -5.81 -13.58 -10.79
CA ASP A 221 -6.76 -13.35 -9.69
C ASP A 221 -6.72 -11.87 -9.27
N ALA A 222 -7.48 -11.50 -8.25
CA ALA A 222 -7.57 -10.11 -7.80
C ALA A 222 -6.23 -9.51 -7.35
N GLN A 223 -5.23 -10.33 -7.01
CA GLN A 223 -3.91 -9.89 -6.55
C GLN A 223 -2.76 -10.29 -7.49
N THR A 224 -3.03 -11.00 -8.58
CA THR A 224 -1.98 -11.49 -9.48
C THR A 224 -2.20 -11.00 -10.90
N VAL A 225 -1.25 -10.22 -11.40
CA VAL A 225 -1.24 -9.70 -12.77
C VAL A 225 0.03 -10.10 -13.48
N VAL A 226 -0.09 -10.48 -14.75
CA VAL A 226 1.01 -10.97 -15.58
C VAL A 226 1.13 -10.11 -16.83
N PHE A 227 2.30 -9.55 -17.05
CA PHE A 227 2.69 -8.89 -18.30
C PHE A 227 3.41 -9.89 -19.18
N ASN A 228 2.87 -10.18 -20.35
CA ASN A 228 3.51 -11.03 -21.36
C ASN A 228 4.10 -10.14 -22.43
N LEU A 229 5.38 -10.26 -22.64
CA LEU A 229 6.19 -9.41 -23.53
C LEU A 229 6.51 -10.15 -24.82
N PRO A 230 6.40 -9.48 -25.98
CA PRO A 230 6.75 -10.09 -27.27
C PRO A 230 8.25 -10.34 -27.48
N ALA A 231 9.10 -9.83 -26.58
CA ALA A 231 10.55 -10.06 -26.55
C ALA A 231 11.10 -9.76 -25.14
N PRO A 232 12.28 -10.24 -24.76
CA PRO A 232 12.90 -9.96 -23.49
C PRO A 232 13.06 -8.45 -23.21
N LYS A 233 12.62 -7.99 -22.04
CA LYS A 233 12.77 -6.58 -21.61
C LYS A 233 13.01 -6.50 -20.10
N PRO A 234 14.16 -6.93 -19.58
CA PRO A 234 14.43 -6.94 -18.13
C PRO A 234 14.33 -5.55 -17.47
N GLY A 235 14.62 -4.48 -18.22
CA GLY A 235 14.49 -3.09 -17.75
C GLY A 235 13.06 -2.61 -17.47
N LEU A 236 12.03 -3.37 -17.87
CA LEU A 236 10.64 -3.00 -17.64
C LEU A 236 10.33 -2.87 -16.14
N LEU A 237 10.90 -3.73 -15.29
CA LEU A 237 10.72 -3.66 -13.85
C LEU A 237 11.25 -2.34 -13.25
N ALA A 238 12.43 -1.90 -13.70
CA ALA A 238 12.99 -0.62 -13.28
C ALA A 238 12.11 0.55 -13.74
N HIS A 239 11.51 0.43 -14.93
CA HIS A 239 10.58 1.43 -15.41
C HIS A 239 9.36 1.57 -14.49
N PHE A 240 8.77 0.48 -14.03
CA PHE A 240 7.69 0.50 -13.03
C PHE A 240 8.12 1.03 -11.66
N ALA A 241 9.42 1.12 -11.39
CA ALA A 241 9.91 1.63 -10.11
C ALA A 241 10.07 3.17 -10.11
N PHE A 242 10.42 3.79 -11.25
CA PHE A 242 10.75 5.22 -11.28
C PHE A 242 9.81 6.06 -12.17
N SER A 243 9.05 5.44 -13.04
CA SER A 243 8.19 6.17 -13.98
C SER A 243 7.07 6.91 -13.25
N PHE A 244 6.70 8.07 -13.77
CA PHE A 244 5.50 8.77 -13.37
C PHE A 244 4.20 8.06 -13.80
N ALA A 245 4.28 7.09 -14.69
CA ALA A 245 3.16 6.22 -15.02
C ALA A 245 3.00 5.17 -13.92
N GLN A 246 1.95 5.32 -13.14
CA GLN A 246 1.66 4.45 -11.98
C GLN A 246 1.42 2.99 -12.34
N GLY A 247 1.09 2.70 -13.60
CA GLY A 247 0.83 1.34 -14.09
C GLY A 247 -0.52 0.78 -13.65
N PHE A 248 -1.43 1.61 -13.15
CA PHE A 248 -2.79 1.27 -12.76
C PHE A 248 -3.66 2.51 -12.68
N GLN A 249 -4.98 2.33 -12.89
CA GLN A 249 -5.97 3.40 -12.76
C GLN A 249 -7.30 2.83 -12.26
N PRO A 250 -8.13 3.61 -11.54
CA PRO A 250 -9.37 3.14 -10.92
C PRO A 250 -10.42 2.75 -11.97
N LYS A 251 -10.45 1.47 -12.34
CA LYS A 251 -11.38 0.92 -13.32
C LYS A 251 -12.84 1.24 -12.96
N HIS A 252 -13.21 1.05 -11.70
CA HIS A 252 -14.58 1.30 -11.22
C HIS A 252 -15.03 2.74 -11.41
N PHE A 253 -14.10 3.70 -11.32
CA PHE A 253 -14.38 5.12 -11.48
C PHE A 253 -14.32 5.57 -12.94
N LEU A 254 -13.30 5.15 -13.71
CA LEU A 254 -13.05 5.64 -15.06
C LEU A 254 -13.78 4.87 -16.16
N ALA A 255 -13.99 3.56 -16.02
CA ALA A 255 -14.62 2.76 -17.06
C ALA A 255 -16.06 3.22 -17.42
N PRO A 256 -16.90 3.71 -16.49
CA PRO A 256 -18.21 4.27 -16.84
C PRO A 256 -18.16 5.49 -17.77
N TYR A 257 -17.06 6.22 -17.79
CA TYR A 257 -16.85 7.38 -18.66
C TYR A 257 -16.07 7.03 -19.94
N HIS A 258 -15.55 5.81 -20.07
CA HIS A 258 -14.78 5.41 -21.24
C HIS A 258 -15.72 5.16 -22.43
N PRO A 259 -15.57 5.86 -23.57
CA PRO A 259 -16.52 5.80 -24.69
C PRO A 259 -16.62 4.41 -25.33
N GLU A 260 -15.56 3.61 -25.30
CA GLU A 260 -15.58 2.24 -25.81
C GLU A 260 -16.14 1.21 -24.81
N LEU A 261 -16.24 1.54 -23.53
CA LEU A 261 -16.69 0.62 -22.48
C LEU A 261 -18.12 0.93 -21.99
N SER A 262 -18.60 2.12 -22.21
CA SER A 262 -19.92 2.55 -21.73
C SER A 262 -20.69 3.34 -22.78
N ALA A 263 -21.84 2.83 -23.18
CA ALA A 263 -22.76 3.56 -24.06
C ALA A 263 -23.35 4.84 -23.41
N ASN A 264 -23.21 4.99 -22.09
CA ASN A 264 -23.70 6.13 -21.33
C ASN A 264 -22.58 7.11 -20.94
N ALA A 265 -21.36 6.94 -21.45
CA ALA A 265 -20.18 7.70 -21.04
C ALA A 265 -20.43 9.22 -21.09
N ASP A 266 -20.90 9.73 -22.21
CA ASP A 266 -21.13 11.17 -22.40
C ASP A 266 -22.25 11.70 -21.52
N LYS A 267 -23.33 10.94 -21.38
CA LYS A 267 -24.46 11.33 -20.50
C LYS A 267 -24.03 11.41 -19.03
N LEU A 268 -23.18 10.50 -18.58
CA LEU A 268 -22.63 10.53 -17.22
C LEU A 268 -21.67 11.71 -17.05
N ALA A 269 -20.81 11.96 -18.04
CA ALA A 269 -19.87 13.06 -18.03
C ALA A 269 -20.58 14.42 -17.97
N GLN A 270 -21.61 14.63 -18.77
CA GLN A 270 -22.42 15.85 -18.75
C GLN A 270 -23.09 16.11 -17.39
N LYS A 271 -23.57 15.07 -16.72
CA LYS A 271 -24.07 15.18 -15.35
C LYS A 271 -22.99 15.59 -14.35
N ALA A 272 -21.74 15.20 -14.60
CA ALA A 272 -20.58 15.56 -13.78
C ALA A 272 -19.97 16.92 -14.16
N GLY A 273 -20.54 17.63 -15.16
CA GLY A 273 -20.07 18.94 -15.60
C GLY A 273 -18.97 18.92 -16.65
N PHE A 274 -18.74 17.78 -17.29
CA PHE A 274 -17.79 17.63 -18.40
C PHE A 274 -18.55 17.59 -19.76
N GLU A 275 -17.86 17.92 -20.81
CA GLU A 275 -18.39 17.91 -22.16
C GLU A 275 -18.81 16.50 -22.61
N ASN A 276 -17.93 15.51 -22.39
CA ASN A 276 -18.12 14.12 -22.79
C ASN A 276 -17.27 13.19 -21.93
N GLY A 277 -17.43 11.88 -22.09
CA GLY A 277 -16.68 10.86 -21.34
C GLY A 277 -15.17 10.95 -21.54
N LEU A 278 -14.72 11.24 -22.75
CA LEU A 278 -13.29 11.38 -23.04
C LEU A 278 -12.68 12.57 -22.28
N ALA A 279 -13.42 13.67 -22.10
CA ALA A 279 -12.96 14.81 -21.31
C ALA A 279 -12.73 14.42 -19.83
N VAL A 280 -13.61 13.59 -19.26
CA VAL A 280 -13.37 13.03 -17.91
C VAL A 280 -12.09 12.21 -17.87
N ILE A 281 -11.93 11.28 -18.80
CA ILE A 281 -10.72 10.43 -18.84
C ILE A 281 -9.46 11.30 -18.95
N LYS A 282 -9.44 12.27 -19.84
CA LYS A 282 -8.29 13.16 -20.02
C LYS A 282 -8.00 14.02 -18.80
N ALA A 283 -9.02 14.47 -18.06
CA ALA A 283 -8.85 15.24 -16.84
C ALA A 283 -8.18 14.43 -15.72
N TYR A 284 -8.41 13.11 -15.65
CA TYR A 284 -7.87 12.26 -14.59
C TYR A 284 -6.64 11.45 -15.00
N PHE A 285 -6.43 11.21 -16.28
CA PHE A 285 -5.33 10.39 -16.77
C PHE A 285 -4.56 11.02 -17.92
N GLY A 286 -5.23 11.68 -18.86
CA GLY A 286 -4.63 12.12 -20.13
C GLY A 286 -3.71 13.31 -20.02
N ASN A 287 -3.85 14.14 -18.99
CA ASN A 287 -2.94 15.23 -18.73
C ASN A 287 -1.67 14.69 -18.08
N SER A 288 -0.81 14.15 -18.91
CA SER A 288 0.58 13.93 -18.53
C SER A 288 1.37 15.24 -18.55
N ASP A 289 0.79 16.31 -19.10
CA ASP A 289 1.34 17.65 -19.00
C ASP A 289 0.75 18.31 -17.74
N TRP A 290 1.57 18.41 -16.74
CA TRP A 290 1.30 19.00 -15.45
C TRP A 290 1.08 20.52 -15.50
N THR A 291 1.21 21.11 -16.68
CA THR A 291 0.83 22.50 -16.95
C THR A 291 -0.66 22.69 -17.08
N ASP A 292 -1.45 21.62 -17.26
CA ASP A 292 -2.89 21.67 -17.50
C ASP A 292 -3.75 21.27 -16.29
N THR A 293 -3.19 21.22 -15.08
CA THR A 293 -3.96 20.89 -13.86
C THR A 293 -4.27 22.11 -13.01
#